data_d7c28e5426932ddbf2aefc01b5197924
#
_entry.id   d7c28e5426932ddbf2aefc01b5197924
#
_cell.length_a   1.000
_cell.length_b   1.000
_cell.length_c   1.000
_cell.angle_alpha   90.00
_cell.angle_beta   90.00
_cell.angle_gamma   90.00
#
_symmetry.space_group_name_H-M   'P 1'
#
loop_
_entity.id
_entity.type
_entity.pdbx_description
1 polymer ?
#
loop_
_entity_poly.entity_id
_entity_poly.type
_entity_poly.pdbx_seq_one_letter_code
_entity_poly.pdbx_strand_id
1 'polypeptide(L)'
;MLLITTCRKPCRNTRVFARSISNLLPGSEYVVRGKKSIYELIGAARQKGLRRIMIVSDYKGNPGEIEFIRLGKRDWQWAETIVRIKSADYRKDKGRIGDIAVGGKLKKTVIDLFDLEESDEPDIVLTADDRQMKFDDRMNIKIEVYKNSEE
;
A
#
# COMPACT_ATOMS: atom_id res chain seq x y z
N MET A 1 0.64 -8.95 6.75
CA MET A 1 0.47 -7.63 7.35
C MET A 1 1.49 -6.65 6.78
N LEU A 2 1.13 -5.41 6.72
CA LEU A 2 1.78 -4.41 5.87
C LEU A 2 2.18 -3.17 6.66
N LEU A 3 3.45 -2.76 6.54
CA LEU A 3 3.89 -1.44 6.99
C LEU A 3 3.76 -0.46 5.83
N ILE A 4 3.11 0.66 6.04
CA ILE A 4 2.90 1.70 5.04
C ILE A 4 3.69 2.94 5.42
N THR A 5 4.46 3.47 4.50
CA THR A 5 5.21 4.72 4.69
C THR A 5 5.32 5.47 3.35
N THR A 6 6.09 6.52 3.36
CA THR A 6 6.30 7.39 2.19
C THR A 6 7.78 7.45 1.80
N CYS A 7 8.06 8.12 0.70
CA CYS A 7 9.41 8.56 0.37
C CYS A 7 9.90 9.57 1.43
N ARG A 8 11.18 9.88 1.41
CA ARG A 8 11.74 10.95 2.25
C ARG A 8 11.21 12.30 1.78
N LYS A 9 10.92 13.19 2.73
CA LYS A 9 10.37 14.53 2.47
C LYS A 9 9.11 14.49 1.59
N PRO A 10 8.09 13.72 1.99
CA PRO A 10 6.89 13.61 1.18
C PRO A 10 6.10 14.93 1.22
N CYS A 11 5.38 15.23 0.14
CA CYS A 11 4.40 16.30 0.16
C CYS A 11 3.21 15.94 1.03
N ARG A 12 2.42 16.93 1.41
CA ARG A 12 1.25 16.73 2.26
C ARG A 12 0.25 15.72 1.68
N ASN A 13 -0.03 15.83 0.38
CA ASN A 13 -1.01 14.95 -0.27
C ASN A 13 -0.59 13.49 -0.20
N THR A 14 0.71 13.21 -0.35
CA THR A 14 1.24 11.84 -0.24
C THR A 14 1.09 11.29 1.18
N ARG A 15 1.38 12.12 2.20
CA ARG A 15 1.19 11.69 3.60
C ARG A 15 -0.27 11.40 3.91
N VAL A 16 -1.17 12.28 3.48
CA VAL A 16 -2.61 12.10 3.69
C VAL A 16 -3.11 10.84 2.99
N PHE A 17 -2.67 10.61 1.75
CA PHE A 17 -3.00 9.41 1.00
C PHE A 17 -2.54 8.14 1.72
N ALA A 18 -1.28 8.10 2.15
CA ALA A 18 -0.71 6.91 2.82
C ALA A 18 -1.46 6.60 4.13
N ARG A 19 -1.79 7.61 4.91
CA ARG A 19 -2.59 7.43 6.12
C ARG A 19 -4.01 6.94 5.80
N SER A 20 -4.62 7.52 4.77
CA SER A 20 -5.98 7.15 4.39
C SER A 20 -6.06 5.70 3.93
N ILE A 21 -5.12 5.28 3.10
CA ILE A 21 -5.11 3.88 2.64
C ILE A 21 -4.82 2.91 3.79
N SER A 22 -4.02 3.29 4.78
CA SER A 22 -3.76 2.45 5.93
C SER A 22 -5.03 2.17 6.74
N ASN A 23 -5.95 3.12 6.78
CA ASN A 23 -7.23 2.94 7.47
C ASN A 23 -8.15 1.96 6.75
N LEU A 24 -7.95 1.75 5.46
CA LEU A 24 -8.74 0.85 4.63
C LEU A 24 -8.15 -0.56 4.49
N LEU A 25 -6.90 -0.75 4.94
CA LEU A 25 -6.20 -2.02 4.85
C LEU A 25 -6.04 -2.62 6.24
N PRO A 26 -6.85 -3.64 6.60
CA PRO A 26 -6.76 -4.28 7.91
C PRO A 26 -5.37 -4.84 8.18
N GLY A 27 -4.89 -4.68 9.41
CA GLY A 27 -3.57 -5.18 9.81
C GLY A 27 -2.40 -4.35 9.28
N SER A 28 -2.66 -3.26 8.57
CA SER A 28 -1.60 -2.36 8.15
C SER A 28 -1.26 -1.35 9.25
N GLU A 29 -0.05 -0.84 9.18
CA GLU A 29 0.43 0.14 10.14
C GLU A 29 1.16 1.25 9.40
N TYR A 30 0.71 2.49 9.59
CA TYR A 30 1.36 3.65 9.00
C TYR A 30 2.50 4.13 9.89
N VAL A 31 3.67 4.34 9.29
CA VAL A 31 4.85 4.86 9.96
C VAL A 31 5.35 6.09 9.22
N VAL A 32 5.60 7.16 9.98
CA VAL A 32 6.20 8.38 9.41
C VAL A 32 7.60 8.06 8.91
N ARG A 33 7.89 8.39 7.65
CA ARG A 33 9.19 8.09 7.06
C ARG A 33 10.34 8.79 7.80
N GLY A 34 10.23 10.09 7.99
CA GLY A 34 11.32 10.88 8.57
C GLY A 34 12.63 10.68 7.80
N LYS A 35 13.71 10.47 8.53
CA LYS A 35 15.05 10.22 7.96
C LYS A 35 15.40 8.73 7.85
N LYS A 36 14.43 7.85 8.08
CA LYS A 36 14.70 6.41 8.09
C LYS A 36 15.18 5.93 6.72
N SER A 37 16.22 5.12 6.74
CA SER A 37 16.69 4.39 5.56
C SER A 37 15.79 3.19 5.29
N ILE A 38 15.98 2.58 4.13
CA ILE A 38 15.28 1.32 3.80
C ILE A 38 15.60 0.24 4.85
N TYR A 39 16.86 0.12 5.28
CA TYR A 39 17.25 -0.85 6.30
C TYR A 39 16.57 -0.60 7.64
N GLU A 40 16.40 0.65 8.02
CA GLU A 40 15.70 1.01 9.25
C GLU A 40 14.19 0.69 9.15
N LEU A 41 13.59 0.89 7.98
CA LEU A 41 12.20 0.48 7.73
C LEU A 41 12.04 -1.03 7.83
N ILE A 42 12.97 -1.78 7.26
CA ILE A 42 12.98 -3.24 7.34
C ILE A 42 13.07 -3.70 8.80
N GLY A 43 13.98 -3.09 9.56
CA GLY A 43 14.10 -3.38 10.99
C GLY A 43 12.82 -3.10 11.76
N ALA A 44 12.18 -1.97 11.50
CA ALA A 44 10.92 -1.60 12.14
C ALA A 44 9.80 -2.59 11.79
N ALA A 45 9.70 -2.98 10.52
CA ALA A 45 8.70 -3.95 10.08
C ALA A 45 8.90 -5.32 10.73
N ARG A 46 10.16 -5.78 10.81
CA ARG A 46 10.49 -7.07 11.45
C ARG A 46 10.15 -7.09 12.94
N GLN A 47 10.43 -5.99 13.64
CA GLN A 47 10.07 -5.86 15.05
C GLN A 47 8.56 -6.00 15.28
N LYS A 48 7.77 -5.52 14.34
CA LYS A 48 6.30 -5.56 14.41
C LYS A 48 5.70 -6.84 13.84
N GLY A 49 6.52 -7.74 13.31
CA GLY A 49 6.06 -8.97 12.68
C GLY A 49 5.39 -8.76 11.34
N LEU A 50 5.67 -7.65 10.67
CA LEU A 50 5.10 -7.32 9.37
C LEU A 50 5.98 -7.89 8.25
N ARG A 51 5.37 -8.41 7.19
CA ARG A 51 6.08 -9.11 6.12
C ARG A 51 6.18 -8.33 4.81
N ARG A 52 5.53 -7.18 4.75
CA ARG A 52 5.53 -6.33 3.56
C ARG A 52 5.71 -4.89 3.97
N ILE A 53 6.35 -4.11 3.10
CA ILE A 53 6.46 -2.66 3.24
C ILE A 53 5.94 -2.03 1.97
N MET A 54 5.07 -1.05 2.10
CA MET A 54 4.55 -0.25 1.00
C MET A 54 5.09 1.16 1.13
N ILE A 55 5.71 1.66 0.07
CA ILE A 55 6.30 3.00 0.04
C ILE A 55 5.60 3.81 -1.04
N VAL A 56 5.00 4.93 -0.64
CA VAL A 56 4.33 5.85 -1.56
C VAL A 56 5.23 7.04 -1.82
N SER A 57 5.52 7.29 -3.08
CA SER A 57 6.40 8.38 -3.52
C SER A 57 5.62 9.49 -4.21
N ASP A 58 6.18 10.69 -4.16
CA ASP A 58 5.59 11.89 -4.75
C ASP A 58 5.75 11.94 -6.27
N TYR A 59 4.78 12.58 -6.91
CA TYR A 59 4.90 13.07 -8.27
C TYR A 59 4.13 14.39 -8.39
N LYS A 60 4.84 15.48 -8.65
CA LYS A 60 4.25 16.82 -8.86
C LYS A 60 3.26 17.22 -7.75
N GLY A 61 3.66 17.03 -6.51
CA GLY A 61 2.86 17.43 -5.35
C GLY A 61 1.73 16.48 -4.99
N ASN A 62 1.68 15.29 -5.57
CA ASN A 62 0.66 14.27 -5.33
C ASN A 62 1.31 12.91 -5.16
N PRO A 63 0.61 11.93 -4.58
CA PRO A 63 1.12 10.56 -4.60
C PRO A 63 1.23 10.08 -6.04
N GLY A 64 2.39 9.53 -6.41
CA GLY A 64 2.68 9.17 -7.79
C GLY A 64 3.01 7.73 -8.03
N GLU A 65 3.63 7.06 -7.06
CA GLU A 65 4.09 5.69 -7.29
C GLU A 65 4.08 4.92 -5.98
N ILE A 66 3.74 3.64 -6.06
CA ILE A 66 3.78 2.73 -4.91
C ILE A 66 4.73 1.59 -5.23
N GLU A 67 5.71 1.39 -4.37
CA GLU A 67 6.63 0.27 -4.43
C GLU A 67 6.46 -0.61 -3.20
N PHE A 68 6.80 -1.88 -3.32
CA PHE A 68 6.65 -2.86 -2.26
C PHE A 68 7.96 -3.58 -1.98
N ILE A 69 8.21 -3.88 -0.70
CA ILE A 69 9.31 -4.73 -0.26
C ILE A 69 8.73 -6.00 0.35
N ARG A 70 9.27 -7.14 -0.04
CA ARG A 70 8.96 -8.44 0.55
C ARG A 70 10.02 -8.80 1.58
N LEU A 71 9.59 -9.15 2.79
CA LEU A 71 10.49 -9.56 3.86
C LEU A 71 10.43 -11.07 4.02
N GLY A 72 11.58 -11.72 3.83
CA GLY A 72 11.79 -13.10 4.24
C GLY A 72 12.31 -13.16 5.67
N LYS A 73 12.62 -14.36 6.15
CA LYS A 73 13.14 -14.54 7.52
C LYS A 73 14.48 -13.87 7.74
N ARG A 74 15.36 -13.90 6.75
CA ARG A 74 16.73 -13.36 6.82
C ARG A 74 17.08 -12.43 5.69
N ASP A 75 16.29 -12.43 4.63
CA ASP A 75 16.53 -11.63 3.44
C ASP A 75 15.37 -10.68 3.17
N TRP A 76 15.52 -9.85 2.17
CA TRP A 76 14.47 -9.00 1.68
C TRP A 76 14.71 -8.67 0.23
N GLN A 77 13.65 -8.33 -0.49
CA GLN A 77 13.76 -7.94 -1.89
C GLN A 77 12.65 -6.98 -2.28
N TRP A 78 12.91 -6.15 -3.25
CA TRP A 78 11.88 -5.36 -3.88
C TRP A 78 10.93 -6.27 -4.64
N ALA A 79 9.64 -6.03 -4.53
CA ALA A 79 8.68 -6.71 -5.36
C ALA A 79 8.80 -6.22 -6.81
N GLU A 80 8.50 -7.10 -7.76
CA GLU A 80 8.58 -6.77 -9.18
C GLU A 80 7.52 -5.76 -9.61
N THR A 81 6.37 -5.80 -8.96
CA THR A 81 5.23 -4.97 -9.30
C THR A 81 5.37 -3.57 -8.73
N ILE A 82 5.21 -2.59 -9.60
CA ILE A 82 5.17 -1.17 -9.25
C ILE A 82 3.82 -0.63 -9.69
N VAL A 83 3.18 0.14 -8.82
CA VAL A 83 1.90 0.76 -9.10
C VAL A 83 2.11 2.26 -9.29
N ARG A 84 1.83 2.77 -10.48
CA ARG A 84 1.83 4.20 -10.75
C ARG A 84 0.43 4.74 -10.51
N ILE A 85 0.34 5.80 -9.74
CA ILE A 85 -0.93 6.45 -9.41
C ILE A 85 -1.18 7.54 -10.44
N LYS A 86 -2.28 7.45 -11.17
CA LYS A 86 -2.71 8.49 -12.10
C LYS A 86 -3.56 9.53 -11.40
N SER A 87 -4.44 9.09 -10.52
CA SER A 87 -5.25 9.95 -9.67
C SER A 87 -5.76 9.16 -8.49
N ALA A 88 -6.04 9.86 -7.39
CA ALA A 88 -6.64 9.26 -6.21
C ALA A 88 -7.78 10.16 -5.73
N ASP A 89 -8.94 9.57 -5.61
CA ASP A 89 -10.13 10.23 -5.06
C ASP A 89 -10.53 9.51 -3.79
N TYR A 90 -10.50 10.21 -2.67
CA TYR A 90 -10.79 9.60 -1.38
C TYR A 90 -11.36 10.61 -0.39
N ARG A 91 -12.14 10.09 0.54
CA ARG A 91 -12.65 10.89 1.65
C ARG A 91 -11.69 10.79 2.84
N LYS A 92 -11.60 11.84 3.62
CA LYS A 92 -10.90 11.80 4.90
C LYS A 92 -11.76 10.98 5.87
N ASP A 93 -11.58 9.68 5.86
CA ASP A 93 -12.30 8.78 6.73
C ASP A 93 -11.51 8.59 8.02
N LYS A 94 -12.20 8.67 9.14
CA LYS A 94 -11.57 8.64 10.48
C LYS A 94 -11.58 7.28 11.13
N GLY A 95 -12.12 6.26 10.48
CA GLY A 95 -12.25 4.94 11.06
C GLY A 95 -11.35 3.92 10.39
N ARG A 96 -10.82 2.98 11.16
CA ARG A 96 -10.12 1.84 10.60
C ARG A 96 -11.12 0.75 10.25
N ILE A 97 -10.88 0.11 9.10
CA ILE A 97 -11.66 -1.05 8.65
C ILE A 97 -11.11 -2.30 9.33
N GLY A 98 -12.00 -3.14 9.84
CA GLY A 98 -11.61 -4.39 10.51
C GLY A 98 -11.40 -5.55 9.55
N ASP A 99 -12.26 -5.69 8.55
CA ASP A 99 -12.26 -6.85 7.66
C ASP A 99 -12.42 -6.44 6.20
N ILE A 100 -11.75 -7.18 5.31
CA ILE A 100 -11.70 -6.86 3.89
C ILE A 100 -11.91 -8.13 3.05
N ALA A 101 -12.55 -7.96 1.90
CA ALA A 101 -12.52 -8.94 0.81
C ALA A 101 -11.94 -8.26 -0.43
N VAL A 102 -11.36 -9.04 -1.31
CA VAL A 102 -10.70 -8.54 -2.52
C VAL A 102 -11.31 -9.21 -3.74
N GLY A 103 -11.62 -8.41 -4.75
CA GLY A 103 -12.11 -8.90 -6.04
C GLY A 103 -11.37 -8.25 -7.19
N GLY A 104 -11.72 -8.65 -8.41
CA GLY A 104 -11.16 -8.09 -9.63
C GLY A 104 -10.01 -8.90 -10.21
N LYS A 105 -9.54 -8.45 -11.35
CA LYS A 105 -8.50 -9.14 -12.13
C LYS A 105 -7.18 -9.28 -11.37
N LEU A 106 -6.81 -8.29 -10.56
CA LEU A 106 -5.57 -8.28 -9.80
C LEU A 106 -5.72 -8.76 -8.36
N LYS A 107 -6.78 -9.50 -8.05
CA LYS A 107 -7.05 -10.00 -6.70
C LYS A 107 -5.84 -10.68 -6.07
N LYS A 108 -5.25 -11.67 -6.77
CA LYS A 108 -4.12 -12.43 -6.24
C LYS A 108 -2.89 -11.55 -6.00
N THR A 109 -2.61 -10.65 -6.93
CA THR A 109 -1.48 -9.73 -6.83
C THR A 109 -1.64 -8.80 -5.63
N VAL A 110 -2.83 -8.25 -5.43
CA VAL A 110 -3.11 -7.35 -4.32
C VAL A 110 -3.04 -8.06 -2.98
N ILE A 111 -3.64 -9.25 -2.87
CA ILE A 111 -3.57 -10.04 -1.64
C ILE A 111 -2.11 -10.33 -1.27
N ASP A 112 -1.28 -10.68 -2.25
CA ASP A 112 0.12 -10.95 -2.01
C ASP A 112 0.91 -9.71 -1.61
N LEU A 113 0.80 -8.62 -2.38
CA LEU A 113 1.56 -7.39 -2.13
C LEU A 113 1.17 -6.69 -0.83
N PHE A 114 -0.11 -6.71 -0.50
CA PHE A 114 -0.62 -6.05 0.71
C PHE A 114 -0.65 -7.00 1.91
N ASP A 115 -0.32 -8.27 1.70
CA ASP A 115 -0.36 -9.32 2.72
C ASP A 115 -1.72 -9.36 3.44
N LEU A 116 -2.79 -9.45 2.66
CA LEU A 116 -4.15 -9.41 3.16
C LEU A 116 -4.70 -10.80 3.44
N GLU A 117 -5.52 -10.89 4.48
CA GLU A 117 -6.39 -12.03 4.74
C GLU A 117 -7.83 -11.62 4.42
N GLU A 118 -8.48 -12.41 3.57
CA GLU A 118 -9.87 -12.15 3.23
C GLU A 118 -10.82 -12.63 4.31
N SER A 119 -11.89 -11.86 4.54
CA SER A 119 -12.98 -12.21 5.44
C SER A 119 -14.22 -12.62 4.64
N ASP A 120 -14.99 -13.58 5.17
CA ASP A 120 -16.29 -13.97 4.63
C ASP A 120 -17.36 -12.90 4.90
N GLU A 121 -17.14 -12.08 5.92
CA GLU A 121 -18.03 -10.97 6.29
C GLU A 121 -17.26 -9.65 6.29
N PRO A 122 -16.88 -9.15 5.10
CA PRO A 122 -16.04 -7.96 5.04
C PRO A 122 -16.79 -6.67 5.34
N ASP A 123 -16.08 -5.73 5.96
CA ASP A 123 -16.57 -4.35 6.13
C ASP A 123 -16.37 -3.54 4.86
N ILE A 124 -15.43 -3.94 4.02
CA ILE A 124 -15.10 -3.27 2.77
C ILE A 124 -14.66 -4.28 1.72
N VAL A 125 -14.94 -3.98 0.46
CA VAL A 125 -14.46 -4.77 -0.67
C VAL A 125 -13.51 -3.93 -1.51
N LEU A 126 -12.29 -4.41 -1.68
CA LEU A 126 -11.32 -3.84 -2.59
C LEU A 126 -11.42 -4.55 -3.93
N THR A 127 -11.79 -3.81 -4.96
CA THR A 127 -11.81 -4.32 -6.33
C THR A 127 -10.61 -3.75 -7.06
N ALA A 128 -9.75 -4.62 -7.58
CA ALA A 128 -8.50 -4.21 -8.24
C ALA A 128 -8.40 -4.80 -9.62
N ASP A 129 -8.16 -3.96 -10.61
CA ASP A 129 -7.80 -4.35 -11.97
C ASP A 129 -6.58 -3.55 -12.43
N ASP A 130 -6.17 -3.71 -13.69
CA ASP A 130 -4.97 -3.06 -14.22
C ASP A 130 -5.11 -1.55 -14.43
N ARG A 131 -6.30 -0.98 -14.18
CA ARG A 131 -6.59 0.45 -14.36
C ARG A 131 -7.02 1.16 -13.10
N GLN A 132 -7.56 0.42 -12.11
CA GLN A 132 -8.03 1.05 -10.89
C GLN A 132 -8.02 0.09 -9.72
N MET A 133 -7.92 0.68 -8.53
CA MET A 133 -8.19 0.03 -7.25
C MET A 133 -9.30 0.83 -6.57
N LYS A 134 -10.37 0.14 -6.20
CA LYS A 134 -11.54 0.79 -5.63
C LYS A 134 -11.92 0.13 -4.31
N PHE A 135 -11.95 0.93 -3.24
CA PHE A 135 -12.36 0.50 -1.90
C PHE A 135 -13.81 0.91 -1.68
N ASP A 136 -14.75 0.16 -2.24
CA ASP A 136 -16.17 0.52 -2.26
C ASP A 136 -16.37 1.97 -2.74
N ASP A 137 -17.06 2.81 -1.98
CA ASP A 137 -17.23 4.23 -2.28
C ASP A 137 -16.27 5.14 -1.50
N ARG A 138 -15.33 4.57 -0.74
CA ARG A 138 -14.43 5.33 0.14
C ARG A 138 -13.19 5.84 -0.54
N MET A 139 -12.65 5.09 -1.48
CA MET A 139 -11.45 5.48 -2.21
C MET A 139 -11.46 4.86 -3.59
N ASN A 140 -11.10 5.64 -4.60
CA ASN A 140 -10.88 5.16 -5.95
C ASN A 140 -9.54 5.68 -6.45
N ILE A 141 -8.64 4.76 -6.77
CA ILE A 141 -7.31 5.07 -7.26
C ILE A 141 -7.22 4.61 -8.70
N LYS A 142 -6.99 5.54 -9.62
CA LYS A 142 -6.68 5.20 -11.01
C LYS A 142 -5.20 4.92 -11.12
N ILE A 143 -4.86 3.76 -11.65
CA ILE A 143 -3.50 3.24 -11.62
C ILE A 143 -3.05 2.75 -12.99
N GLU A 144 -1.75 2.54 -13.06
CA GLU A 144 -1.08 1.79 -14.11
C GLU A 144 -0.11 0.86 -13.41
N VAL A 145 -0.21 -0.43 -13.71
CA VAL A 145 0.63 -1.45 -13.08
C VAL A 145 1.68 -1.90 -14.09
N TYR A 146 2.93 -1.91 -13.67
CA TYR A 146 4.01 -2.42 -14.50
C TYR A 146 5.00 -3.21 -13.64
N LYS A 147 5.75 -4.07 -14.31
CA LYS A 147 6.78 -4.86 -13.66
C LYS A 147 8.14 -4.23 -13.96
N ASN A 148 8.93 -4.07 -12.90
CA ASN A 148 10.31 -3.67 -13.05
C ASN A 148 11.07 -4.84 -13.65
N SER A 149 11.48 -4.70 -14.92
CA SER A 149 12.31 -5.72 -15.54
C SER A 149 13.76 -5.42 -15.20
N GLU A 150 14.37 -6.25 -14.37
CA GLU A 150 15.81 -6.24 -14.20
C GLU A 150 16.46 -6.85 -15.43
N GLU A 151 17.19 -6.05 -16.13
CA GLU A 151 18.09 -6.56 -17.14
C GLU A 151 19.49 -6.66 -16.58
#